data_f567156beec841b4f93252f66d0908a9
#
_entry.id   f567156beec841b4f93252f66d0908a9
#
_cell.length_a   1.000
_cell.length_b   1.000
_cell.length_c   1.000
_cell.angle_alpha   90.00
_cell.angle_beta   90.00
_cell.angle_gamma   90.00
#
_symmetry.space_group_name_H-M   'P 1'
#
loop_
_entity.id
_entity.type
_entity.pdbx_description
1 polymer ?
#
loop_
_entity_poly.entity_id
_entity_poly.type
_entity_poly.pdbx_seq_one_letter_code
_entity_poly.pdbx_strand_id
1 'polypeptide(L)'
;RTFKPHKTRVNEARLANILDREFDGYEPRTHLASDLTYVRVGGKWAYACPLIDLANRGIAGHSADTGRTADLVMAAFATLDFPLTEVEVFHTDRGSEFDNAKIDELLDVFDIRRSLSRKGNPYDNAVVESTNRLLKKELIYRNHYTSLEQLRSDLNDYVWWSDNQRLHSTLGYRSPKEFTEQGLVL
;
A
#
# COMPACT_ATOMS: atom_id res chain seq x y z
N ARG A 1 -35.71 26.10 -13.51
CA ARG A 1 -34.22 26.28 -13.60
C ARG A 1 -33.58 25.07 -12.94
N THR A 2 -32.97 24.18 -13.73
CA THR A 2 -32.25 23.01 -13.23
C THR A 2 -30.92 23.48 -12.65
N PHE A 3 -30.68 23.19 -11.38
CA PHE A 3 -29.41 23.48 -10.70
C PHE A 3 -28.33 22.58 -11.32
N LYS A 4 -27.35 23.15 -12.00
CA LYS A 4 -26.13 22.45 -12.42
C LYS A 4 -25.11 22.64 -11.31
N PRO A 5 -24.66 21.56 -10.63
CA PRO A 5 -23.59 21.68 -9.66
C PRO A 5 -22.34 22.20 -10.36
N HIS A 6 -21.72 23.24 -9.82
CA HIS A 6 -20.38 23.67 -10.22
C HIS A 6 -19.43 22.49 -9.99
N LYS A 7 -18.82 21.97 -11.06
CA LYS A 7 -17.64 21.13 -10.93
C LYS A 7 -16.56 22.00 -10.29
N THR A 8 -16.27 21.76 -9.02
CA THR A 8 -15.05 22.26 -8.39
C THR A 8 -13.90 21.83 -9.29
N ARG A 9 -13.10 22.76 -9.78
CA ARG A 9 -11.84 22.43 -10.48
C ARG A 9 -11.00 21.66 -9.47
N VAL A 10 -10.97 20.35 -9.60
CA VAL A 10 -10.01 19.51 -8.90
C VAL A 10 -8.64 19.99 -9.34
N ASN A 11 -7.82 20.38 -8.39
CA ASN A 11 -6.49 20.87 -8.67
C ASN A 11 -5.70 19.73 -9.32
N GLU A 12 -5.47 19.76 -10.63
CA GLU A 12 -4.82 18.69 -11.39
C GLU A 12 -3.42 18.38 -10.85
N ALA A 13 -2.76 19.35 -10.19
CA ALA A 13 -1.49 19.13 -9.50
C ALA A 13 -1.60 18.14 -8.32
N ARG A 14 -2.77 18.00 -7.68
CA ARG A 14 -3.04 16.98 -6.63
C ARG A 14 -3.28 15.59 -7.20
N LEU A 15 -3.45 15.45 -8.50
CA LEU A 15 -3.74 14.18 -9.19
C LEU A 15 -2.56 13.68 -10.02
N ALA A 16 -1.38 14.27 -9.87
CA ALA A 16 -0.20 13.90 -10.63
C ALA A 16 0.36 12.53 -10.19
N ASN A 17 0.91 11.79 -11.15
CA ASN A 17 1.80 10.67 -10.86
C ASN A 17 3.20 11.21 -10.58
N ILE A 18 3.51 11.44 -9.30
CA ILE A 18 4.79 12.01 -8.86
C ILE A 18 5.93 11.01 -9.07
N LEU A 19 5.67 9.72 -8.88
CA LEU A 19 6.71 8.69 -9.04
C LEU A 19 7.10 8.48 -10.50
N ASP A 20 6.17 8.69 -11.43
CA ASP A 20 6.34 8.50 -12.88
C ASP A 20 7.15 7.24 -13.28
N ARG A 21 6.89 6.12 -12.58
CA ARG A 21 7.55 4.80 -12.71
C ARG A 21 8.99 4.74 -12.19
N GLU A 22 9.46 5.76 -11.54
CA GLU A 22 10.71 5.71 -10.79
C GLU A 22 10.41 5.14 -9.40
N PHE A 23 10.73 3.86 -9.20
CA PHE A 23 10.42 3.15 -7.94
C PHE A 23 11.68 2.88 -7.10
N ASP A 24 12.85 3.29 -7.57
CA ASP A 24 14.13 3.04 -6.94
C ASP A 24 14.80 4.33 -6.46
N GLY A 25 15.80 4.22 -5.60
CA GLY A 25 16.61 5.35 -5.16
C GLY A 25 16.02 6.15 -3.99
N TYR A 26 15.01 5.61 -3.29
CA TYR A 26 14.39 6.28 -2.16
C TYR A 26 15.03 5.89 -0.83
N GLU A 27 15.00 6.81 0.11
CA GLU A 27 15.33 6.53 1.51
C GLU A 27 14.21 5.70 2.15
N PRO A 28 14.55 4.77 3.07
CA PRO A 28 13.56 3.98 3.81
C PRO A 28 12.48 4.85 4.46
N ARG A 29 11.23 4.38 4.45
CA ARG A 29 10.04 4.99 5.07
C ARG A 29 9.51 6.24 4.38
N THR A 30 10.22 6.81 3.41
CA THR A 30 9.82 8.09 2.78
C THR A 30 8.77 7.93 1.69
N HIS A 31 8.78 6.85 0.94
CA HIS A 31 7.89 6.62 -0.19
C HIS A 31 7.12 5.32 -0.01
N LEU A 32 5.85 5.45 0.32
CA LEU A 32 4.94 4.32 0.48
C LEU A 32 4.03 4.18 -0.73
N ALA A 33 3.77 2.94 -1.13
CA ALA A 33 2.79 2.63 -2.16
C ALA A 33 1.79 1.59 -1.67
N SER A 34 0.54 1.65 -2.15
CA SER A 34 -0.51 0.72 -1.74
C SER A 34 -1.49 0.41 -2.87
N ASP A 35 -2.06 -0.77 -2.78
CA ASP A 35 -3.21 -1.23 -3.55
C ASP A 35 -3.89 -2.36 -2.78
N LEU A 36 -5.19 -2.52 -2.95
CA LEU A 36 -5.94 -3.58 -2.26
C LEU A 36 -5.80 -4.93 -2.95
N THR A 37 -5.72 -5.97 -2.15
CA THR A 37 -5.88 -7.33 -2.66
C THR A 37 -7.13 -8.00 -2.08
N TYR A 38 -7.77 -8.85 -2.89
CA TYR A 38 -9.04 -9.52 -2.57
C TYR A 38 -8.77 -10.89 -1.95
N VAL A 39 -9.52 -11.22 -0.90
CA VAL A 39 -9.42 -12.50 -0.19
C VAL A 39 -10.83 -13.05 0.04
N ARG A 40 -11.03 -14.37 -0.17
CA ARG A 40 -12.29 -15.05 0.18
C ARG A 40 -12.24 -15.48 1.63
N VAL A 41 -13.21 -15.04 2.42
CA VAL A 41 -13.35 -15.36 3.84
C VAL A 41 -14.79 -15.78 4.12
N GLY A 42 -15.00 -17.03 4.54
CA GLY A 42 -16.36 -17.52 4.82
C GLY A 42 -17.32 -17.38 3.64
N GLY A 43 -16.83 -17.53 2.40
CA GLY A 43 -17.66 -17.37 1.19
C GLY A 43 -17.91 -15.92 0.76
N LYS A 44 -17.48 -14.90 1.52
CA LYS A 44 -17.60 -13.48 1.22
C LYS A 44 -16.25 -12.88 0.82
N TRP A 45 -16.26 -11.69 0.21
CA TRP A 45 -15.06 -10.96 -0.07
C TRP A 45 -14.60 -10.18 1.17
N ALA A 46 -13.31 -10.23 1.42
CA ALA A 46 -12.55 -9.35 2.28
C ALA A 46 -11.40 -8.72 1.50
N TYR A 47 -10.74 -7.75 2.07
CA TYR A 47 -9.69 -6.96 1.45
C TYR A 47 -8.51 -6.86 2.39
N ALA A 48 -7.30 -7.00 1.85
CA ALA A 48 -6.06 -6.68 2.54
C ALA A 48 -5.41 -5.46 1.90
N CYS A 49 -4.91 -4.55 2.71
CA CYS A 49 -4.27 -3.30 2.32
C CYS A 49 -2.84 -3.28 2.82
N PRO A 50 -1.85 -3.72 2.05
CA PRO A 50 -0.45 -3.56 2.39
C PRO A 50 0.03 -2.15 2.04
N LEU A 51 0.87 -1.56 2.88
CA LEU A 51 1.67 -0.37 2.60
C LEU A 51 3.11 -0.80 2.33
N ILE A 52 3.57 -0.61 1.11
CA ILE A 52 4.88 -1.07 0.64
C ILE A 52 5.87 0.07 0.73
N ASP A 53 6.98 -0.12 1.42
CA ASP A 53 8.12 0.79 1.38
C ASP A 53 8.90 0.58 0.07
N LEU A 54 8.96 1.62 -0.76
CA LEU A 54 9.63 1.53 -2.05
C LEU A 54 11.15 1.41 -1.95
N ALA A 55 11.76 1.82 -0.83
CA ALA A 55 13.20 1.72 -0.63
C ALA A 55 13.69 0.28 -0.51
N ASN A 56 12.92 -0.60 0.13
CA ASN A 56 13.35 -1.96 0.45
C ASN A 56 12.34 -3.04 0.05
N ARG A 57 11.21 -2.67 -0.56
CA ARG A 57 10.10 -3.57 -0.95
C ARG A 57 9.40 -4.28 0.22
N GLY A 58 9.67 -3.86 1.46
CA GLY A 58 9.04 -4.39 2.66
C GLY A 58 7.59 -3.92 2.81
N ILE A 59 6.82 -4.64 3.60
CA ILE A 59 5.44 -4.29 3.95
C ILE A 59 5.45 -3.50 5.26
N ALA A 60 5.62 -2.19 5.16
CA ALA A 60 5.77 -1.30 6.32
C ALA A 60 4.52 -1.25 7.21
N GLY A 61 3.34 -1.41 6.62
CA GLY A 61 2.07 -1.45 7.35
C GLY A 61 1.05 -2.30 6.61
N HIS A 62 0.02 -2.78 7.30
CA HIS A 62 -1.01 -3.60 6.69
C HIS A 62 -2.29 -3.63 7.50
N SER A 63 -3.39 -3.95 6.83
CA SER A 63 -4.70 -4.18 7.45
C SER A 63 -5.52 -5.16 6.63
N ALA A 64 -6.56 -5.73 7.23
CA ALA A 64 -7.55 -6.52 6.51
C ALA A 64 -8.95 -6.30 7.09
N ASP A 65 -9.96 -6.15 6.21
CA ASP A 65 -11.37 -5.98 6.60
C ASP A 65 -12.30 -6.50 5.51
N THR A 66 -13.59 -6.59 5.85
CA THR A 66 -14.67 -6.94 4.93
C THR A 66 -15.13 -5.76 4.06
N GLY A 67 -14.82 -4.54 4.48
CA GLY A 67 -15.14 -3.30 3.76
C GLY A 67 -13.96 -2.75 2.96
N ARG A 68 -14.23 -2.36 1.71
CA ARG A 68 -13.30 -1.60 0.88
C ARG A 68 -13.51 -0.11 1.12
N THR A 69 -12.91 0.42 2.18
CA THR A 69 -13.17 1.78 2.67
C THR A 69 -11.89 2.52 3.05
N ALA A 70 -11.99 3.85 3.23
CA ALA A 70 -10.90 4.65 3.79
C ALA A 70 -10.45 4.15 5.17
N ASP A 71 -11.36 3.58 5.98
CA ASP A 71 -11.01 3.05 7.31
C ASP A 71 -10.04 1.88 7.23
N LEU A 72 -10.15 1.03 6.20
CA LEU A 72 -9.19 -0.04 5.92
C LEU A 72 -7.78 0.54 5.67
N VAL A 73 -7.67 1.60 4.88
CA VAL A 73 -6.40 2.27 4.60
C VAL A 73 -5.84 2.96 5.85
N MET A 74 -6.70 3.66 6.60
CA MET A 74 -6.31 4.28 7.88
C MET A 74 -5.80 3.26 8.89
N ALA A 75 -6.44 2.08 8.97
CA ALA A 75 -6.00 0.98 9.82
C ALA A 75 -4.62 0.46 9.42
N ALA A 76 -4.28 0.43 8.12
CA ALA A 76 -2.94 0.07 7.66
C ALA A 76 -1.89 1.10 8.08
N PHE A 77 -2.18 2.40 7.96
CA PHE A 77 -1.29 3.45 8.47
C PHE A 77 -1.07 3.35 9.99
N ALA A 78 -2.09 2.95 10.76
CA ALA A 78 -1.98 2.78 12.20
C ALA A 78 -1.04 1.64 12.64
N THR A 79 -0.64 0.75 11.73
CA THR A 79 0.31 -0.34 12.02
C THR A 79 1.77 0.00 11.70
N LEU A 80 2.05 1.19 11.15
CA LEU A 80 3.43 1.64 10.94
C LEU A 80 4.18 1.73 12.27
N ASP A 81 5.42 1.25 12.32
CA ASP A 81 6.30 1.29 13.48
C ASP A 81 7.21 2.53 13.53
N PHE A 82 6.92 3.51 12.68
CA PHE A 82 7.62 4.80 12.59
C PHE A 82 6.63 5.96 12.43
N PRO A 83 7.05 7.20 12.72
CA PRO A 83 6.18 8.37 12.62
C PRO A 83 5.75 8.67 11.17
N LEU A 84 4.49 9.04 10.97
CA LEU A 84 3.97 9.48 9.67
C LEU A 84 4.70 10.70 9.10
N THR A 85 5.35 11.48 9.95
CA THR A 85 6.20 12.61 9.53
C THR A 85 7.45 12.22 8.74
N GLU A 86 7.82 10.94 8.72
CA GLU A 86 8.91 10.43 7.87
C GLU A 86 8.43 10.16 6.45
N VAL A 87 7.12 10.00 6.25
CA VAL A 87 6.53 9.71 4.94
C VAL A 87 6.42 10.99 4.11
N GLU A 88 7.02 11.02 2.94
CA GLU A 88 6.99 12.15 2.01
C GLU A 88 5.96 11.97 0.89
N VAL A 89 5.78 10.73 0.42
CA VAL A 89 4.91 10.40 -0.70
C VAL A 89 4.10 9.14 -0.42
N PHE A 90 2.80 9.22 -0.71
CA PHE A 90 1.91 8.07 -0.73
C PHE A 90 1.35 7.85 -2.14
N HIS A 91 1.73 6.74 -2.76
CA HIS A 91 1.35 6.38 -4.12
C HIS A 91 0.28 5.29 -4.14
N THR A 92 -0.80 5.52 -4.89
CA THR A 92 -1.90 4.56 -5.05
C THR A 92 -2.52 4.63 -6.44
N ASP A 93 -3.44 3.73 -6.72
CA ASP A 93 -4.40 3.91 -7.79
C ASP A 93 -5.47 4.97 -7.40
N ARG A 94 -6.48 5.14 -8.26
CA ARG A 94 -7.60 6.07 -8.05
C ARG A 94 -8.82 5.40 -7.43
N GLY A 95 -8.62 4.35 -6.65
CA GLY A 95 -9.70 3.69 -5.92
C GLY A 95 -10.34 4.64 -4.89
N SER A 96 -11.65 4.55 -4.71
CA SER A 96 -12.39 5.43 -3.77
C SER A 96 -11.98 5.23 -2.31
N GLU A 97 -11.36 4.11 -1.97
CA GLU A 97 -10.75 3.84 -0.67
C GLU A 97 -9.51 4.69 -0.40
N PHE A 98 -8.80 5.11 -1.46
CA PHE A 98 -7.62 5.96 -1.40
C PHE A 98 -7.93 7.42 -1.74
N ASP A 99 -8.81 7.66 -2.72
CA ASP A 99 -9.16 9.00 -3.22
C ASP A 99 -10.44 9.50 -2.57
N ASN A 100 -10.33 10.02 -1.34
CA ASN A 100 -11.43 10.54 -0.54
C ASN A 100 -10.96 11.55 0.50
N ALA A 101 -11.90 12.32 1.05
CA ALA A 101 -11.62 13.40 2.00
C ALA A 101 -10.90 12.95 3.28
N LYS A 102 -11.13 11.71 3.75
CA LYS A 102 -10.51 11.19 4.97
C LYS A 102 -9.02 10.92 4.78
N ILE A 103 -8.66 10.35 3.64
CA ILE A 103 -7.25 10.16 3.27
C ILE A 103 -6.60 11.51 2.93
N ASP A 104 -7.32 12.43 2.25
CA ASP A 104 -6.81 13.79 2.00
C ASP A 104 -6.44 14.49 3.30
N GLU A 105 -7.30 14.44 4.31
CA GLU A 105 -7.04 15.02 5.63
C GLU A 105 -5.80 14.42 6.30
N LEU A 106 -5.64 13.10 6.26
CA LEU A 106 -4.44 12.44 6.79
C LEU A 106 -3.18 12.95 6.10
N LEU A 107 -3.18 12.96 4.78
CA LEU A 107 -2.01 13.38 4.00
C LEU A 107 -1.69 14.87 4.22
N ASP A 108 -2.71 15.72 4.28
CA ASP A 108 -2.54 17.16 4.53
C ASP A 108 -1.99 17.44 5.95
N VAL A 109 -2.45 16.72 6.99
CA VAL A 109 -1.97 16.88 8.38
C VAL A 109 -0.49 16.53 8.53
N PHE A 110 -0.02 15.53 7.82
CA PHE A 110 1.37 15.05 7.91
C PHE A 110 2.26 15.55 6.76
N ASP A 111 1.76 16.46 5.92
CA ASP A 111 2.47 17.01 4.74
C ASP A 111 2.97 15.92 3.76
N ILE A 112 2.16 14.87 3.60
CA ILE A 112 2.46 13.76 2.70
C ILE A 112 1.91 14.08 1.30
N ARG A 113 2.75 14.08 0.29
CA ARG A 113 2.35 14.30 -1.08
C ARG A 113 1.62 13.07 -1.64
N ARG A 114 0.44 13.30 -2.21
CA ARG A 114 -0.28 12.24 -2.92
C ARG A 114 0.31 12.03 -4.32
N SER A 115 0.55 10.78 -4.67
CA SER A 115 0.89 10.36 -6.03
C SER A 115 -0.17 9.36 -6.53
N LEU A 116 -0.77 9.61 -7.68
CA LEU A 116 -1.81 8.76 -8.25
C LEU A 116 -1.37 8.19 -9.60
N SER A 117 -1.49 6.88 -9.76
CA SER A 117 -1.26 6.21 -11.04
C SER A 117 -2.23 6.74 -12.11
N ARG A 118 -1.75 6.78 -13.36
CA ARG A 118 -2.56 7.17 -14.51
C ARG A 118 -3.66 6.14 -14.75
N LYS A 119 -4.86 6.60 -15.09
CA LYS A 119 -6.00 5.73 -15.34
C LYS A 119 -5.68 4.70 -16.43
N GLY A 120 -5.84 3.42 -16.11
CA GLY A 120 -5.64 2.33 -17.06
C GLY A 120 -4.18 2.02 -17.40
N ASN A 121 -3.23 2.48 -16.57
CA ASN A 121 -1.80 2.21 -16.76
C ASN A 121 -1.25 1.33 -15.61
N PRO A 122 -1.21 -0.01 -15.78
CA PRO A 122 -0.72 -0.93 -14.75
C PRO A 122 0.76 -0.72 -14.41
N TYR A 123 1.56 -0.22 -15.35
CA TYR A 123 2.98 0.00 -15.10
C TYR A 123 3.26 1.07 -14.05
N ASP A 124 2.30 1.95 -13.78
CA ASP A 124 2.43 3.01 -12.78
C ASP A 124 2.34 2.48 -11.34
N ASN A 125 1.93 1.21 -11.14
CA ASN A 125 1.81 0.55 -9.83
C ASN A 125 2.52 -0.82 -9.77
N ALA A 126 3.51 -1.03 -10.62
CA ALA A 126 4.15 -2.33 -10.85
C ALA A 126 4.75 -2.98 -9.59
N VAL A 127 5.32 -2.18 -8.68
CA VAL A 127 5.90 -2.69 -7.42
C VAL A 127 4.82 -3.28 -6.52
N VAL A 128 3.73 -2.55 -6.32
CA VAL A 128 2.62 -3.01 -5.48
C VAL A 128 1.91 -4.22 -6.08
N GLU A 129 1.70 -4.22 -7.40
CA GLU A 129 1.15 -5.38 -8.11
C GLU A 129 2.01 -6.63 -7.96
N SER A 130 3.35 -6.46 -8.00
CA SER A 130 4.29 -7.56 -7.77
C SER A 130 4.19 -8.11 -6.35
N THR A 131 4.14 -7.22 -5.34
CA THR A 131 3.98 -7.61 -3.94
C THR A 131 2.63 -8.29 -3.70
N ASN A 132 1.54 -7.76 -4.24
CA ASN A 132 0.21 -8.38 -4.14
C ASN A 132 0.16 -9.75 -4.81
N ARG A 133 0.89 -9.97 -5.90
CA ARG A 133 1.02 -11.26 -6.56
C ARG A 133 1.74 -12.28 -5.67
N LEU A 134 2.80 -11.85 -4.97
CA LEU A 134 3.52 -12.70 -4.02
C LEU A 134 2.62 -13.05 -2.82
N LEU A 135 1.98 -12.06 -2.21
CA LEU A 135 1.02 -12.25 -1.13
C LEU A 135 -0.07 -13.27 -1.50
N LYS A 136 -0.62 -13.16 -2.70
CA LYS A 136 -1.61 -14.14 -3.21
C LYS A 136 -1.03 -15.54 -3.33
N LYS A 137 0.16 -15.70 -3.91
CA LYS A 137 0.78 -17.01 -4.14
C LYS A 137 1.27 -17.67 -2.87
N GLU A 138 1.85 -16.89 -1.96
CA GLU A 138 2.56 -17.39 -0.80
C GLU A 138 1.65 -17.55 0.42
N LEU A 139 0.60 -16.74 0.53
CA LEU A 139 -0.35 -16.77 1.63
C LEU A 139 -1.78 -17.13 1.18
N ILE A 140 -2.42 -16.27 0.37
CA ILE A 140 -3.87 -16.30 0.17
C ILE A 140 -4.33 -17.59 -0.53
N TYR A 141 -3.65 -18.01 -1.60
CA TYR A 141 -4.04 -19.20 -2.37
C TYR A 141 -3.67 -20.52 -1.70
N ARG A 142 -2.86 -20.47 -0.63
CA ARG A 142 -2.46 -21.66 0.14
C ARG A 142 -3.38 -21.94 1.32
N ASN A 143 -4.24 -21.00 1.67
CA ASN A 143 -5.09 -21.07 2.85
C ASN A 143 -6.58 -20.95 2.48
N HIS A 144 -7.42 -21.49 3.34
CA HIS A 144 -8.87 -21.32 3.29
C HIS A 144 -9.32 -20.60 4.55
N TYR A 145 -9.77 -19.33 4.37
CA TYR A 145 -10.15 -18.48 5.49
C TYR A 145 -11.63 -18.65 5.80
N THR A 146 -11.93 -18.94 7.07
CA THR A 146 -13.30 -19.02 7.60
C THR A 146 -13.71 -17.79 8.39
N SER A 147 -12.73 -17.03 8.93
CA SER A 147 -12.96 -15.80 9.67
C SER A 147 -11.96 -14.70 9.28
N LEU A 148 -12.33 -13.45 9.56
CA LEU A 148 -11.47 -12.29 9.34
C LEU A 148 -10.29 -12.29 10.32
N GLU A 149 -10.48 -12.77 11.54
CA GLU A 149 -9.45 -12.91 12.57
C GLU A 149 -8.35 -13.85 12.10
N GLN A 150 -8.71 -14.99 11.50
CA GLN A 150 -7.74 -15.90 10.91
C GLN A 150 -6.91 -15.23 9.81
N LEU A 151 -7.57 -14.50 8.90
CA LEU A 151 -6.88 -13.75 7.85
C LEU A 151 -5.92 -12.72 8.44
N ARG A 152 -6.35 -11.95 9.45
CA ARG A 152 -5.52 -10.94 10.11
C ARG A 152 -4.30 -11.54 10.79
N SER A 153 -4.48 -12.66 11.50
CA SER A 153 -3.39 -13.38 12.15
C SER A 153 -2.35 -13.86 11.14
N ASP A 154 -2.81 -14.55 10.10
CA ASP A 154 -1.93 -15.11 9.07
C ASP A 154 -1.23 -14.01 8.26
N LEU A 155 -1.91 -12.87 8.04
CA LEU A 155 -1.32 -11.71 7.38
C LEU A 155 -0.22 -11.09 8.23
N ASN A 156 -0.41 -10.94 9.54
CA ASN A 156 0.63 -10.47 10.46
C ASN A 156 1.87 -11.37 10.41
N ASP A 157 1.68 -12.69 10.50
CA ASP A 157 2.78 -13.66 10.46
C ASP A 157 3.50 -13.63 9.10
N TYR A 158 2.76 -13.52 8.00
CA TYR A 158 3.32 -13.40 6.67
C TYR A 158 4.15 -12.12 6.50
N VAL A 159 3.65 -10.98 6.94
CA VAL A 159 4.36 -9.69 6.87
C VAL A 159 5.67 -9.77 7.65
N TRP A 160 5.61 -10.28 8.89
CA TRP A 160 6.81 -10.46 9.68
C TRP A 160 7.84 -11.37 8.99
N TRP A 161 7.41 -12.51 8.45
CA TRP A 161 8.29 -13.43 7.72
C TRP A 161 8.85 -12.79 6.45
N SER A 162 8.02 -12.10 5.67
CA SER A 162 8.40 -11.44 4.42
C SER A 162 9.48 -10.39 4.65
N ASP A 163 9.34 -9.59 5.71
CA ASP A 163 10.24 -8.49 6.00
C ASP A 163 11.53 -8.92 6.70
N ASN A 164 11.50 -10.00 7.49
CA ASN A 164 12.64 -10.41 8.30
C ASN A 164 13.40 -11.63 7.75
N GLN A 165 12.77 -12.49 6.95
CA GLN A 165 13.36 -13.78 6.58
C GLN A 165 13.27 -14.12 5.09
N ARG A 166 12.23 -13.62 4.39
CA ARG A 166 12.04 -13.93 2.98
C ARG A 166 13.13 -13.29 2.14
N LEU A 167 13.78 -14.10 1.29
CA LEU A 167 14.80 -13.62 0.35
C LEU A 167 14.12 -13.02 -0.90
N HIS A 168 14.48 -11.81 -1.24
CA HIS A 168 13.98 -11.10 -2.42
C HIS A 168 15.07 -10.97 -3.47
N SER A 169 14.83 -11.45 -4.69
CA SER A 169 15.79 -11.36 -5.79
C SER A 169 16.14 -9.91 -6.13
N THR A 170 15.15 -9.00 -6.09
CA THR A 170 15.36 -7.55 -6.30
C THR A 170 16.31 -6.94 -5.28
N LEU A 171 16.39 -7.50 -4.06
CA LEU A 171 17.27 -7.05 -2.98
C LEU A 171 18.59 -7.84 -2.91
N GLY A 172 18.98 -8.50 -4.01
CA GLY A 172 20.17 -9.34 -4.03
C GLY A 172 20.07 -10.53 -3.07
N TYR A 173 18.89 -11.16 -2.99
CA TYR A 173 18.58 -12.29 -2.10
C TYR A 173 18.77 -11.98 -0.61
N ARG A 174 18.33 -10.78 -0.20
CA ARG A 174 18.23 -10.34 1.20
C ARG A 174 16.76 -10.17 1.58
N SER A 175 16.49 -10.20 2.87
CA SER A 175 15.21 -9.69 3.37
C SER A 175 15.18 -8.16 3.34
N PRO A 176 14.00 -7.51 3.31
CA PRO A 176 13.87 -6.06 3.41
C PRO A 176 14.63 -5.47 4.61
N LYS A 177 14.54 -6.13 5.76
CA LYS A 177 15.26 -5.72 6.97
C LYS A 177 16.78 -5.76 6.80
N GLU A 178 17.33 -6.89 6.33
CA GLU A 178 18.77 -7.02 6.08
C GLU A 178 19.27 -5.99 5.07
N PHE A 179 18.48 -5.73 4.02
CA PHE A 179 18.80 -4.74 3.00
C PHE A 179 18.92 -3.33 3.61
N THR A 180 17.96 -2.94 4.45
CA THR A 180 17.98 -1.65 5.15
C THR A 180 19.11 -1.55 6.17
N GLU A 181 19.34 -2.60 6.98
CA GLU A 181 20.38 -2.64 8.00
C GLU A 181 21.79 -2.54 7.40
N GLN A 182 21.98 -3.00 6.17
CA GLN A 182 23.22 -2.89 5.41
C GLN A 182 23.39 -1.53 4.70
N GLY A 183 22.42 -0.62 4.82
CA GLY A 183 22.45 0.70 4.17
C GLY A 183 22.46 0.63 2.64
N LEU A 184 21.84 -0.41 2.07
CA LEU A 184 21.78 -0.60 0.63
C LEU A 184 20.65 0.22 0.01
N VAL A 185 20.84 0.61 -1.24
CA VAL A 185 19.86 1.37 -2.05
C VAL A 185 19.60 0.61 -3.34
N LEU A 186 18.33 0.62 -3.80
CA LEU A 186 17.91 0.04 -5.08
C LEU A 186 18.30 0.93 -6.25
#